data_d13f22d65684d148287cf4d610c7b003
#
_entry.id   d13f22d65684d148287cf4d610c7b003
#
_cell.length_a   1.000
_cell.length_b   1.000
_cell.length_c   1.000
_cell.angle_alpha   90.00
_cell.angle_beta   90.00
_cell.angle_gamma   90.00
#
_symmetry.space_group_name_H-M   'P 1'
#
loop_
_entity.id
_entity.type
_entity.pdbx_description
1 polymer ?
#
loop_
_entity_poly.entity_id
_entity_poly.type
_entity_poly.pdbx_seq_one_letter_code
_entity_poly.pdbx_strand_id
1 'polypeptide(L)'
;MNIDSQQLRIAWQQVRRGSRMAGVDGITVDWFASIHRDQLQQLQQQLHSEAYLPQPAKGFYLRKPSGGKRLLGISTVRDRIVQRCLLQNLYCPLEDHFLDCSYAYRPGRGIKQSAWHYFELYQERPTWTVKADIAQFFDHLCHGILRAALDDLDLETPSREAVLVRTTLWP
;
A
#
# COMPACT_ATOMS: atom_id res chain seq x y z
N MET A 1 16.77 1.43 7.55
CA MET A 1 15.80 2.24 6.78
C MET A 1 15.79 3.67 7.31
N ASN A 2 16.09 4.65 6.46
CA ASN A 2 16.19 6.04 6.92
C ASN A 2 14.82 6.75 6.76
N ILE A 3 13.92 6.48 7.70
CA ILE A 3 12.61 7.15 7.81
C ILE A 3 12.71 8.19 8.91
N ASP A 4 12.55 9.48 8.57
CA ASP A 4 12.62 10.56 9.53
C ASP A 4 11.31 10.76 10.33
N SER A 5 11.37 11.56 11.37
CA SER A 5 10.23 11.84 12.25
C SER A 5 9.10 12.61 11.52
N GLN A 6 9.42 13.36 10.49
CA GLN A 6 8.43 14.12 9.71
C GLN A 6 7.62 13.19 8.81
N GLN A 7 8.30 12.25 8.13
CA GLN A 7 7.65 11.22 7.31
C GLN A 7 6.69 10.39 8.17
N LEU A 8 7.10 9.95 9.36
CA LEU A 8 6.23 9.21 10.28
C LEU A 8 5.01 10.03 10.71
N ARG A 9 5.17 11.33 10.98
CA ARG A 9 4.04 12.20 11.33
C ARG A 9 3.06 12.38 10.17
N ILE A 10 3.55 12.57 8.95
CA ILE A 10 2.73 12.68 7.75
C ILE A 10 1.97 11.35 7.51
N ALA A 11 2.67 10.23 7.60
CA ALA A 11 2.08 8.89 7.47
C ALA A 11 0.99 8.66 8.52
N TRP A 12 1.25 9.01 9.78
CA TRP A 12 0.26 8.94 10.85
C TRP A 12 -1.00 9.77 10.54
N GLN A 13 -0.84 11.01 10.09
CA GLN A 13 -2.00 11.86 9.72
C GLN A 13 -2.84 11.22 8.62
N GLN A 14 -2.22 10.54 7.66
CA GLN A 14 -2.93 9.84 6.58
C GLN A 14 -3.63 8.59 7.11
N VAL A 15 -2.96 7.77 7.93
CA VAL A 15 -3.54 6.57 8.56
C VAL A 15 -4.74 6.94 9.44
N ARG A 16 -4.66 8.04 10.20
CA ARG A 16 -5.73 8.52 11.07
C ARG A 16 -7.02 8.87 10.32
N ARG A 17 -6.92 9.26 9.05
CA ARG A 17 -8.09 9.57 8.19
C ARG A 17 -8.73 8.33 7.56
N GLY A 18 -8.07 7.18 7.64
CA GLY A 18 -8.51 5.93 7.05
C GLY A 18 -9.34 5.05 7.99
N SER A 19 -9.22 3.73 7.79
CA SER A 19 -9.93 2.74 8.61
C SER A 19 -9.56 2.85 10.09
N ARG A 20 -10.58 2.92 10.96
CA ARG A 20 -10.41 2.96 12.43
C ARG A 20 -10.23 1.59 13.08
N MET A 21 -10.35 0.52 12.31
CA MET A 21 -10.29 -0.84 12.82
C MET A 21 -8.91 -1.17 13.39
N ALA A 22 -8.91 -1.94 14.49
CA ALA A 22 -7.70 -2.47 15.10
C ALA A 22 -7.16 -3.66 14.34
N GLY A 23 -5.84 -3.81 14.29
CA GLY A 23 -5.17 -5.01 13.83
C GLY A 23 -5.25 -6.16 14.84
N VAL A 24 -4.31 -7.10 14.74
CA VAL A 24 -4.18 -8.25 15.65
C VAL A 24 -3.86 -7.84 17.09
N ASP A 25 -3.21 -6.70 17.27
CA ASP A 25 -2.83 -6.10 18.57
C ASP A 25 -4.01 -5.49 19.34
N GLY A 26 -5.19 -5.39 18.72
CA GLY A 26 -6.37 -4.78 19.33
C GLY A 26 -6.30 -3.24 19.44
N ILE A 27 -5.23 -2.61 18.96
CA ILE A 27 -5.03 -1.17 19.05
C ILE A 27 -5.82 -0.45 17.97
N THR A 28 -6.80 0.38 18.39
CA THR A 28 -7.59 1.21 17.48
C THR A 28 -6.82 2.50 17.12
N VAL A 29 -7.24 3.16 16.05
CA VAL A 29 -6.69 4.47 15.67
C VAL A 29 -6.94 5.52 16.75
N ASP A 30 -8.10 5.48 17.40
CA ASP A 30 -8.45 6.44 18.46
C ASP A 30 -7.60 6.26 19.72
N TRP A 31 -7.34 5.00 20.12
CA TRP A 31 -6.43 4.73 21.22
C TRP A 31 -4.98 5.11 20.87
N PHE A 32 -4.51 4.77 19.67
CA PHE A 32 -3.19 5.16 19.20
C PHE A 32 -3.01 6.69 19.17
N ALA A 33 -4.07 7.45 18.85
CA ALA A 33 -4.03 8.91 18.84
C ALA A 33 -3.68 9.51 20.21
N SER A 34 -4.06 8.86 21.32
CA SER A 34 -3.74 9.34 22.68
C SER A 34 -2.26 9.19 23.05
N ILE A 35 -1.56 8.24 22.44
CA ILE A 35 -0.15 7.90 22.75
C ILE A 35 0.78 8.03 21.52
N HIS A 36 0.29 8.61 20.42
CA HIS A 36 0.99 8.59 19.14
C HIS A 36 2.42 9.17 19.18
N ARG A 37 2.70 10.15 20.03
CA ARG A 37 4.03 10.78 20.11
C ARG A 37 5.10 9.76 20.53
N ASP A 38 4.86 9.06 21.63
CA ASP A 38 5.78 8.04 22.16
C ASP A 38 5.87 6.85 21.20
N GLN A 39 4.73 6.43 20.63
CA GLN A 39 4.68 5.34 19.66
C GLN A 39 5.45 5.64 18.37
N LEU A 40 5.35 6.85 17.83
CA LEU A 40 6.11 7.26 16.66
C LEU A 40 7.61 7.35 16.95
N GLN A 41 8.01 7.82 18.14
CA GLN A 41 9.40 7.85 18.56
C GLN A 41 9.98 6.43 18.69
N GLN A 42 9.26 5.52 19.35
CA GLN A 42 9.67 4.12 19.46
C GLN A 42 9.76 3.45 18.08
N LEU A 43 8.79 3.72 17.20
CA LEU A 43 8.76 3.18 15.84
C LEU A 43 9.98 3.67 15.05
N GLN A 44 10.33 4.96 15.15
CA GLN A 44 11.52 5.51 14.53
C GLN A 44 12.80 4.82 15.01
N GLN A 45 12.96 4.64 16.32
CA GLN A 45 14.10 3.94 16.89
C GLN A 45 14.21 2.51 16.36
N GLN A 46 13.11 1.77 16.32
CA GLN A 46 13.08 0.40 15.81
C GLN A 46 13.41 0.32 14.31
N LEU A 47 12.96 1.29 13.51
CA LEU A 47 13.28 1.36 12.09
C LEU A 47 14.77 1.66 11.86
N HIS A 48 15.35 2.57 12.64
CA HIS A 48 16.78 2.91 12.53
C HIS A 48 17.69 1.79 13.01
N SER A 49 17.31 1.05 14.05
CA SER A 49 18.08 -0.09 14.58
C SER A 49 17.79 -1.41 13.87
N GLU A 50 16.96 -1.39 12.80
CA GLU A 50 16.52 -2.58 12.07
C GLU A 50 15.78 -3.63 12.92
N ALA A 51 15.38 -3.24 14.13
CA ALA A 51 14.63 -4.09 15.06
C ALA A 51 13.11 -4.11 14.82
N TYR A 52 12.62 -3.34 13.84
CA TYR A 52 11.21 -3.32 13.51
C TYR A 52 10.76 -4.64 12.89
N LEU A 53 9.73 -5.24 13.48
CA LEU A 53 9.07 -6.46 13.00
C LEU A 53 7.58 -6.19 12.76
N PRO A 54 7.06 -6.26 11.52
CA PRO A 54 5.64 -6.15 11.28
C PRO A 54 4.89 -7.32 11.90
N GLN A 55 3.64 -7.07 12.30
CA GLN A 55 2.77 -8.10 12.86
C GLN A 55 1.89 -8.73 11.76
N PRO A 56 1.38 -9.95 11.97
CA PRO A 56 0.41 -10.55 11.08
C PRO A 56 -0.82 -9.68 10.90
N ALA A 57 -1.41 -9.67 9.70
CA ALA A 57 -2.67 -9.00 9.46
C ALA A 57 -3.83 -9.78 10.13
N LYS A 58 -4.76 -9.07 10.74
CA LYS A 58 -6.00 -9.66 11.28
C LYS A 58 -6.95 -9.96 10.15
N GLY A 59 -7.18 -11.25 9.86
CA GLY A 59 -8.11 -11.69 8.81
C GLY A 59 -9.58 -11.55 9.20
N PHE A 60 -10.42 -11.14 8.27
CA PHE A 60 -11.88 -11.24 8.39
C PHE A 60 -12.54 -11.46 7.02
N TYR A 61 -13.70 -12.10 7.02
CA TYR A 61 -14.44 -12.39 5.80
C TYR A 61 -15.50 -11.34 5.51
N LEU A 62 -15.45 -10.76 4.33
CA LEU A 62 -16.50 -9.88 3.79
C LEU A 62 -17.36 -10.66 2.79
N ARG A 63 -18.69 -10.54 2.86
CA ARG A 63 -19.59 -11.12 1.87
C ARG A 63 -19.52 -10.32 0.56
N LYS A 64 -19.40 -11.02 -0.55
CA LYS A 64 -19.48 -10.39 -1.89
C LYS A 64 -20.93 -10.19 -2.30
N PRO A 65 -21.27 -9.09 -3.01
CA PRO A 65 -22.63 -8.90 -3.55
C PRO A 65 -23.05 -10.03 -4.51
N SER A 66 -22.11 -10.62 -5.24
CA SER A 66 -22.31 -11.74 -6.16
C SER A 66 -22.38 -13.11 -5.49
N GLY A 67 -22.40 -13.17 -4.16
CA GLY A 67 -22.29 -14.40 -3.37
C GLY A 67 -20.83 -14.78 -3.07
N GLY A 68 -20.65 -15.63 -2.05
CA GLY A 68 -19.34 -16.02 -1.56
C GLY A 68 -18.73 -15.04 -0.56
N LYS A 69 -17.48 -15.32 -0.14
CA LYS A 69 -16.75 -14.54 0.86
C LYS A 69 -15.41 -14.07 0.28
N ARG A 70 -14.94 -12.91 0.71
CA ARG A 70 -13.60 -12.40 0.44
C ARG A 70 -12.86 -12.25 1.76
N LEU A 71 -11.69 -12.86 1.86
CA LEU A 71 -10.80 -12.64 3.00
C LEU A 71 -10.14 -11.26 2.85
N LEU A 72 -10.17 -10.48 3.91
CA LEU A 72 -9.49 -9.18 4.00
C LEU A 72 -8.57 -9.20 5.22
N GLY A 73 -7.41 -8.58 5.11
CA GLY A 73 -6.46 -8.42 6.19
C GLY A 73 -6.39 -6.98 6.69
N ILE A 74 -6.34 -6.81 8.01
CA ILE A 74 -6.15 -5.50 8.64
C ILE A 74 -4.83 -5.52 9.39
N SER A 75 -3.87 -4.76 8.90
CA SER A 75 -2.59 -4.53 9.58
C SER A 75 -2.77 -3.67 10.84
N THR A 76 -1.85 -3.79 11.80
CA THR A 76 -1.82 -2.90 12.98
C THR A 76 -1.68 -1.44 12.58
N VAL A 77 -2.00 -0.52 13.49
CA VAL A 77 -1.84 0.93 13.23
C VAL A 77 -0.37 1.25 12.93
N ARG A 78 0.57 0.64 13.64
CA ARG A 78 2.00 0.81 13.44
C ARG A 78 2.44 0.34 12.05
N ASP A 79 2.01 -0.84 11.63
CA ASP A 79 2.34 -1.39 10.32
C ASP A 79 1.77 -0.53 9.19
N ARG A 80 0.54 -0.03 9.35
CA ARG A 80 -0.07 0.91 8.38
C ARG A 80 0.73 2.20 8.24
N ILE A 81 1.31 2.71 9.35
CA ILE A 81 2.18 3.89 9.31
C ILE A 81 3.46 3.59 8.52
N VAL A 82 4.11 2.46 8.80
CA VAL A 82 5.33 2.05 8.07
C VAL A 82 5.02 1.83 6.59
N GLN A 83 3.95 1.11 6.25
CA GLN A 83 3.50 0.92 4.87
C GLN A 83 3.28 2.26 4.15
N ARG A 84 2.72 3.25 4.85
CA ARG A 84 2.51 4.58 4.28
C ARG A 84 3.81 5.35 4.07
N CYS A 85 4.80 5.22 4.98
CA CYS A 85 6.13 5.79 4.79
C CYS A 85 6.85 5.15 3.59
N LEU A 86 6.77 3.83 3.45
CA LEU A 86 7.32 3.12 2.30
C LEU A 86 6.70 3.62 0.98
N LEU A 87 5.37 3.74 0.94
CA LEU A 87 4.68 4.26 -0.24
C LEU A 87 5.12 5.68 -0.61
N GLN A 88 5.34 6.56 0.40
CA GLN A 88 5.83 7.92 0.15
C GLN A 88 7.21 7.92 -0.52
N ASN A 89 8.10 7.02 -0.11
CA ASN A 89 9.45 6.93 -0.67
C ASN A 89 9.46 6.27 -2.05
N LEU A 90 8.55 5.33 -2.30
CA LEU A 90 8.46 4.61 -3.57
C LEU A 90 7.68 5.37 -4.64
N TYR A 91 6.89 6.37 -4.25
CA TYR A 91 5.93 6.99 -5.16
C TYR A 91 6.60 7.63 -6.37
N CYS A 92 7.55 8.55 -6.14
CA CYS A 92 8.23 9.24 -7.25
C CYS A 92 9.01 8.30 -8.17
N PRO A 93 9.85 7.39 -7.64
CA PRO A 93 10.55 6.43 -8.49
C PRO A 93 9.62 5.53 -9.31
N LEU A 94 8.48 5.11 -8.75
CA LEU A 94 7.53 4.25 -9.46
C LEU A 94 6.69 5.03 -10.49
N GLU A 95 6.42 6.32 -10.25
CA GLU A 95 5.59 7.13 -11.14
C GLU A 95 6.18 7.23 -12.54
N ASP A 96 7.51 7.32 -12.65
CA ASP A 96 8.22 7.42 -13.92
C ASP A 96 8.16 6.14 -14.77
N HIS A 97 7.80 5.01 -14.15
CA HIS A 97 7.68 3.70 -14.82
C HIS A 97 6.23 3.37 -15.24
N PHE A 98 5.25 4.12 -14.75
CA PHE A 98 3.86 3.85 -15.10
C PHE A 98 3.48 4.41 -16.47
N LEU A 99 2.79 3.60 -17.26
CA LEU A 99 2.23 4.02 -18.53
C LEU A 99 1.16 5.11 -18.33
N ASP A 100 1.00 5.99 -19.30
CA ASP A 100 -0.01 7.07 -19.25
C ASP A 100 -1.44 6.55 -19.15
N CYS A 101 -1.72 5.36 -19.67
CA CYS A 101 -3.02 4.68 -19.56
C CYS A 101 -3.25 3.99 -18.20
N SER A 102 -2.30 4.01 -17.28
CA SER A 102 -2.47 3.50 -15.91
C SER A 102 -3.04 4.59 -15.00
N TYR A 103 -4.24 4.37 -14.45
CA TYR A 103 -4.98 5.37 -13.66
C TYR A 103 -5.13 5.01 -12.18
N ALA A 104 -5.10 3.72 -11.83
CA ALA A 104 -5.38 3.27 -10.48
C ALA A 104 -4.23 3.58 -9.51
N TYR A 105 -4.60 3.99 -8.29
CA TYR A 105 -3.67 4.24 -7.18
C TYR A 105 -2.59 5.31 -7.41
N ARG A 106 -2.78 6.17 -8.40
CA ARG A 106 -1.86 7.28 -8.72
C ARG A 106 -2.48 8.62 -8.31
N PRO A 107 -1.76 9.54 -7.64
CA PRO A 107 -2.25 10.89 -7.35
C PRO A 107 -2.60 11.66 -8.60
N GLY A 108 -3.70 12.42 -8.54
CA GLY A 108 -4.18 13.19 -9.67
C GLY A 108 -4.79 12.36 -10.81
N ARG A 109 -4.72 11.03 -10.74
CA ARG A 109 -5.33 10.10 -11.72
C ARG A 109 -6.39 9.24 -11.04
N GLY A 110 -7.42 8.86 -11.77
CA GLY A 110 -8.50 8.03 -11.24
C GLY A 110 -9.61 7.76 -12.25
N ILE A 111 -10.73 7.28 -11.77
CA ILE A 111 -11.87 6.86 -12.60
C ILE A 111 -12.34 7.97 -13.55
N LYS A 112 -12.38 9.23 -13.10
CA LYS A 112 -12.84 10.35 -13.94
C LYS A 112 -11.91 10.58 -15.15
N GLN A 113 -10.60 10.61 -14.90
CA GLN A 113 -9.60 10.79 -15.96
C GLN A 113 -9.57 9.60 -16.92
N SER A 114 -9.67 8.38 -16.39
CA SER A 114 -9.79 7.17 -17.20
C SER A 114 -11.02 7.18 -18.08
N ALA A 115 -12.19 7.55 -17.52
CA ALA A 115 -13.43 7.62 -18.28
C ALA A 115 -13.39 8.70 -19.37
N TRP A 116 -12.75 9.85 -19.06
CA TRP A 116 -12.56 10.91 -20.03
C TRP A 116 -11.66 10.47 -21.19
N HIS A 117 -10.52 9.89 -20.91
CA HIS A 117 -9.61 9.36 -21.92
C HIS A 117 -10.27 8.28 -22.79
N TYR A 118 -11.05 7.36 -22.17
CA TYR A 118 -11.85 6.38 -22.92
C TYR A 118 -12.85 7.06 -23.85
N PHE A 119 -13.53 8.13 -23.38
CA PHE A 119 -14.49 8.88 -24.17
C PHE A 119 -13.83 9.57 -25.37
N GLU A 120 -12.68 10.20 -25.20
CA GLU A 120 -11.92 10.83 -26.30
C GLU A 120 -11.53 9.79 -27.35
N LEU A 121 -10.97 8.65 -26.96
CA LEU A 121 -10.63 7.57 -27.89
C LEU A 121 -11.85 7.02 -28.64
N TYR A 122 -13.01 6.96 -28.00
CA TYR A 122 -14.24 6.50 -28.62
C TYR A 122 -14.81 7.50 -29.64
N GLN A 123 -14.63 8.79 -29.39
CA GLN A 123 -15.05 9.86 -30.31
C GLN A 123 -14.22 9.86 -31.58
N GLU A 124 -12.93 9.60 -31.49
CA GLU A 124 -12.02 9.58 -32.64
C GLU A 124 -12.32 8.41 -33.59
N ARG A 125 -12.59 7.24 -33.05
CA ARG A 125 -12.88 6.01 -33.82
C ARG A 125 -13.81 5.07 -33.05
N PRO A 126 -14.98 4.74 -33.55
CA PRO A 126 -15.78 3.66 -32.99
C PRO A 126 -14.98 2.34 -33.03
N THR A 127 -14.61 1.82 -31.87
CA THR A 127 -13.76 0.64 -31.74
C THR A 127 -14.39 -0.41 -30.83
N TRP A 128 -13.93 -1.66 -30.97
CA TRP A 128 -14.28 -2.71 -30.04
C TRP A 128 -13.65 -2.46 -28.67
N THR A 129 -14.43 -2.60 -27.61
CA THR A 129 -13.93 -2.54 -26.24
C THR A 129 -13.82 -3.95 -25.66
N VAL A 130 -12.61 -4.33 -25.24
CA VAL A 130 -12.36 -5.58 -24.53
C VAL A 130 -12.13 -5.27 -23.05
N LYS A 131 -12.93 -5.90 -22.17
CA LYS A 131 -12.73 -5.83 -20.72
C LYS A 131 -12.08 -7.12 -20.26
N ALA A 132 -10.90 -7.01 -19.66
CA ALA A 132 -10.19 -8.13 -19.06
C ALA A 132 -9.86 -7.83 -17.59
N ASP A 133 -9.76 -8.87 -16.77
CA ASP A 133 -9.37 -8.77 -15.36
C ASP A 133 -8.50 -9.97 -14.98
N ILE A 134 -7.52 -9.77 -14.10
CA ILE A 134 -6.65 -10.84 -13.64
C ILE A 134 -7.30 -11.49 -12.42
N ALA A 135 -7.64 -12.77 -12.54
CA ALA A 135 -8.25 -13.52 -11.45
C ALA A 135 -7.26 -13.67 -10.29
N GLN A 136 -7.69 -13.32 -9.07
CA GLN A 136 -6.92 -13.50 -7.84
C GLN A 136 -5.49 -12.94 -7.93
N PHE A 137 -5.33 -11.75 -8.51
CA PHE A 137 -4.01 -11.15 -8.76
C PHE A 137 -3.07 -11.18 -7.55
N PHE A 138 -3.55 -10.72 -6.39
CA PHE A 138 -2.71 -10.68 -5.18
C PHE A 138 -2.38 -12.06 -4.62
N ASP A 139 -3.29 -13.02 -4.75
CA ASP A 139 -3.08 -14.40 -4.25
C ASP A 139 -2.05 -15.16 -5.11
N HIS A 140 -1.87 -14.76 -6.37
CA HIS A 140 -0.93 -15.38 -7.31
C HIS A 140 0.34 -14.55 -7.55
N LEU A 141 0.54 -13.44 -6.81
CA LEU A 141 1.73 -12.63 -6.96
C LEU A 141 2.97 -13.37 -6.42
N CYS A 142 3.86 -13.75 -7.32
CA CYS A 142 5.13 -14.36 -6.94
C CYS A 142 6.07 -13.30 -6.33
N HIS A 143 6.37 -13.43 -5.04
CA HIS A 143 7.26 -12.49 -4.32
C HIS A 143 8.67 -12.44 -4.91
N GLY A 144 9.17 -13.56 -5.46
CA GLY A 144 10.47 -13.59 -6.14
C GLY A 144 10.49 -12.72 -7.39
N ILE A 145 9.42 -12.77 -8.21
CA ILE A 145 9.29 -11.92 -9.40
C ILE A 145 9.13 -10.45 -9.00
N LEU A 146 8.32 -10.17 -7.97
CA LEU A 146 8.17 -8.82 -7.45
C LEU A 146 9.51 -8.26 -6.97
N ARG A 147 10.30 -9.09 -6.29
CA ARG A 147 11.63 -8.71 -5.82
C ARG A 147 12.56 -8.37 -7.00
N ALA A 148 12.65 -9.24 -7.98
CA ALA A 148 13.47 -9.01 -9.18
C ALA A 148 13.03 -7.70 -9.89
N ALA A 149 11.73 -7.48 -10.06
CA ALA A 149 11.21 -6.25 -10.66
C ALA A 149 11.57 -4.98 -9.86
N LEU A 150 11.59 -5.06 -8.53
CA LEU A 150 12.02 -3.94 -7.67
C LEU A 150 13.54 -3.76 -7.69
N ASP A 151 14.31 -4.83 -7.91
CA ASP A 151 15.77 -4.75 -8.06
C ASP A 151 16.19 -4.13 -9.39
N ASP A 152 15.37 -4.29 -10.44
CA ASP A 152 15.56 -3.65 -11.74
C ASP A 152 15.24 -2.15 -11.73
N LEU A 153 14.41 -1.72 -10.78
CA LEU A 153 14.18 -0.29 -10.52
C LEU A 153 15.39 0.26 -9.78
N ASP A 154 15.98 1.35 -10.28
CA ASP A 154 17.12 2.03 -9.62
C ASP A 154 16.67 2.76 -8.35
N LEU A 155 16.11 1.97 -7.42
CA LEU A 155 15.66 2.45 -6.12
C LEU A 155 16.87 2.50 -5.17
N GLU A 156 17.01 3.60 -4.44
CA GLU A 156 18.00 3.68 -3.38
C GLU A 156 17.84 2.53 -2.37
N THR A 157 18.93 1.87 -2.03
CA THR A 157 19.03 0.62 -1.27
C THR A 157 18.16 0.50 -0.01
N PRO A 158 17.95 1.55 0.80
CA PRO A 158 17.11 1.46 2.00
C PRO A 158 15.63 1.16 1.72
N SER A 159 15.14 1.57 0.54
CA SER A 159 13.76 1.34 0.14
C SER A 159 13.51 -0.10 -0.35
N ARG A 160 14.54 -0.73 -0.94
CA ARG A 160 14.49 -2.12 -1.43
C ARG A 160 14.27 -3.13 -0.31
N GLU A 161 15.12 -3.12 0.69
CA GLU A 161 15.08 -4.10 1.79
C GLU A 161 13.81 -3.97 2.62
N ALA A 162 13.31 -2.75 2.80
CA ALA A 162 12.12 -2.50 3.58
C ALA A 162 10.83 -3.00 2.93
N VAL A 163 10.71 -2.90 1.61
CA VAL A 163 9.55 -3.41 0.86
C VAL A 163 9.57 -4.94 0.83
N LEU A 164 10.76 -5.52 0.74
CA LEU A 164 10.94 -6.94 0.46
C LEU A 164 10.97 -7.83 1.69
N VAL A 165 11.42 -7.29 2.81
CA VAL A 165 11.74 -8.13 3.98
C VAL A 165 10.50 -8.79 4.56
N ARG A 166 9.25 -8.35 4.24
CA ARG A 166 8.11 -8.87 5.03
C ARG A 166 6.74 -8.85 4.35
N THR A 167 6.67 -8.97 3.04
CA THR A 167 5.44 -9.43 2.37
C THR A 167 5.12 -10.91 2.67
N THR A 168 5.99 -11.60 3.40
CA THR A 168 5.86 -13.00 3.80
C THR A 168 4.86 -13.25 4.93
N LEU A 169 4.10 -12.25 5.39
CA LEU A 169 3.15 -12.40 6.49
C LEU A 169 1.68 -12.53 6.05
N TRP A 170 1.45 -12.86 4.81
CA TRP A 170 0.13 -13.32 4.39
C TRP A 170 0.11 -14.85 4.44
N PRO A 171 -0.80 -15.48 5.20
CA PRO A 171 -0.96 -16.94 5.23
C PRO A 171 -1.41 -17.47 3.88
#